data_0297121210f176eee25c54bcaaad3353
#
_entry.id   0297121210f176eee25c54bcaaad3353
#
_cell.length_a   1.000
_cell.length_b   1.000
_cell.length_c   1.000
_cell.angle_alpha   90.00
_cell.angle_beta   90.00
_cell.angle_gamma   90.00
#
_symmetry.space_group_name_H-M   'P 1'
#
loop_
_entity.id
_entity.type
_entity.pdbx_description
1 polymer ?
#
loop_
_entity_poly.entity_id
_entity_poly.type
_entity_poly.pdbx_seq_one_letter_code
_entity_poly.pdbx_strand_id
1 'polypeptide(L)'
;MPYSRANGIKIYYEVSGEGFPFVLVHANPFDHNLWMYQISHFSTYFKIVAIDIRGYGRSDKPTTRFSLKDMADDILGVCRDEGIREAVLGGVSVGSGIALLLGLDHHEMFKALILVGGNSGGGGFIEERILGYTKIGIEKYHIQHLEELVSPEFPKTKLGRYLLNTFVERDPWLSGESIAQIFRARGGTDMTARLSSLSVPTLVING
;
A
#
# COMPACT_ATOMS: atom_id res chain seq x y z
N MET A 1 2.12 -12.91 16.56
CA MET A 1 1.44 -11.63 16.84
C MET A 1 1.46 -10.84 15.52
N PRO A 2 0.42 -10.10 15.17
CA PRO A 2 0.32 -9.47 13.85
C PRO A 2 1.20 -8.21 13.70
N TYR A 3 2.45 -8.26 14.14
CA TYR A 3 3.39 -7.15 14.04
C TYR A 3 4.81 -7.63 13.76
N SER A 4 5.43 -7.05 12.72
CA SER A 4 6.87 -7.13 12.44
C SER A 4 7.59 -5.91 13.03
N ARG A 5 8.83 -6.11 13.46
CA ARG A 5 9.77 -5.05 13.88
C ARG A 5 11.11 -5.14 13.15
N ALA A 6 11.14 -5.89 12.07
CA ALA A 6 12.39 -6.25 11.40
C ALA A 6 13.16 -5.06 10.79
N ASN A 7 12.48 -3.94 10.55
CA ASN A 7 13.10 -2.72 10.00
C ASN A 7 13.08 -1.54 10.99
N GLY A 8 13.14 -1.84 12.29
CA GLY A 8 13.24 -0.83 13.35
C GLY A 8 11.94 -0.09 13.69
N ILE A 9 10.85 -0.32 12.96
CA ILE A 9 9.51 0.20 13.24
C ILE A 9 8.50 -0.94 13.37
N LYS A 10 7.35 -0.64 13.94
CA LYS A 10 6.29 -1.62 14.14
C LYS A 10 5.35 -1.59 12.92
N ILE A 11 5.34 -2.69 12.16
CA ILE A 11 4.48 -2.89 11.01
C ILE A 11 3.40 -3.90 11.34
N TYR A 12 2.14 -3.48 11.21
CA TYR A 12 0.99 -4.35 11.38
C TYR A 12 0.69 -5.11 10.10
N TYR A 13 0.28 -6.37 10.23
CA TYR A 13 -0.23 -7.18 9.12
C TYR A 13 -1.24 -8.21 9.61
N GLU A 14 -2.10 -8.68 8.72
CA GLU A 14 -3.02 -9.78 8.96
C GLU A 14 -2.71 -10.95 8.03
N VAL A 15 -2.85 -12.17 8.58
CA VAL A 15 -2.70 -13.41 7.83
C VAL A 15 -4.03 -14.14 7.79
N SER A 16 -4.45 -14.56 6.61
CA SER A 16 -5.70 -15.31 6.38
C SER A 16 -5.47 -16.41 5.36
N GLY A 17 -6.03 -17.59 5.63
CA GLY A 17 -5.90 -18.76 4.75
C GLY A 17 -4.55 -19.46 4.86
N GLU A 18 -4.38 -20.47 4.03
CA GLU A 18 -3.19 -21.32 3.93
C GLU A 18 -2.80 -21.53 2.46
N GLY A 19 -1.60 -22.04 2.22
CA GLY A 19 -1.10 -22.32 0.88
C GLY A 19 0.00 -21.37 0.42
N PHE A 20 0.10 -21.15 -0.91
CA PHE A 20 1.15 -20.30 -1.47
C PHE A 20 0.94 -18.83 -1.02
N PRO A 21 2.01 -18.14 -0.56
CA PRO A 21 1.88 -16.79 -0.04
C PRO A 21 1.48 -15.77 -1.10
N PHE A 22 0.50 -14.92 -0.76
CA PHE A 22 0.10 -13.76 -1.53
C PHE A 22 0.11 -12.53 -0.62
N VAL A 23 1.12 -11.69 -0.81
CA VAL A 23 1.35 -10.47 -0.04
C VAL A 23 0.62 -9.31 -0.70
N LEU A 24 -0.14 -8.54 0.09
CA LEU A 24 -0.98 -7.44 -0.40
C LEU A 24 -0.60 -6.13 0.28
N VAL A 25 -0.28 -5.12 -0.54
CA VAL A 25 0.15 -3.78 -0.12
C VAL A 25 -0.86 -2.74 -0.59
N HIS A 26 -1.49 -2.04 0.36
CA HIS A 26 -2.56 -1.08 0.07
C HIS A 26 -2.06 0.25 -0.52
N ALA A 27 -3.01 1.09 -0.92
CA ALA A 27 -2.80 2.45 -1.44
C ALA A 27 -2.84 3.52 -0.35
N ASN A 28 -2.39 4.74 -0.67
CA ASN A 28 -2.85 5.95 0.02
C ASN A 28 -4.31 6.24 -0.39
N PRO A 29 -5.17 6.64 0.51
CA PRO A 29 -5.05 6.79 1.96
C PRO A 29 -5.75 5.65 2.73
N PHE A 30 -5.45 4.42 2.41
CA PHE A 30 -6.13 3.22 2.93
C PHE A 30 -5.29 2.48 3.98
N ASP A 31 -5.80 1.34 4.44
CA ASP A 31 -5.12 0.33 5.24
C ASP A 31 -5.36 -1.08 4.65
N HIS A 32 -4.95 -2.15 5.35
CA HIS A 32 -5.14 -3.54 4.90
C HIS A 32 -6.60 -3.87 4.55
N ASN A 33 -7.59 -3.17 5.12
CA ASN A 33 -9.01 -3.40 4.81
C ASN A 33 -9.41 -2.97 3.39
N LEU A 34 -8.55 -2.27 2.64
CA LEU A 34 -8.74 -2.08 1.20
C LEU A 34 -8.95 -3.44 0.51
N TRP A 35 -8.31 -4.48 1.03
CA TRP A 35 -8.30 -5.83 0.47
C TRP A 35 -9.40 -6.75 1.01
N MET A 36 -10.40 -6.23 1.75
CA MET A 36 -11.40 -7.06 2.44
C MET A 36 -12.11 -8.08 1.54
N TYR A 37 -12.41 -7.70 0.29
CA TYR A 37 -13.04 -8.60 -0.69
C TYR A 37 -12.06 -9.63 -1.24
N GLN A 38 -10.83 -9.21 -1.50
CA GLN A 38 -9.76 -10.08 -1.98
C GLN A 38 -9.33 -11.08 -0.89
N ILE A 39 -9.21 -10.62 0.35
CA ILE A 39 -8.94 -11.49 1.49
C ILE A 39 -10.04 -12.55 1.61
N SER A 40 -11.32 -12.13 1.63
CA SER A 40 -12.45 -13.05 1.74
C SER A 40 -12.48 -14.11 0.64
N HIS A 41 -12.13 -13.75 -0.59
CA HIS A 41 -12.15 -14.67 -1.73
C HIS A 41 -10.89 -15.53 -1.79
N PHE A 42 -9.70 -14.92 -1.75
CA PHE A 42 -8.45 -15.59 -2.04
C PHE A 42 -7.87 -16.39 -0.86
N SER A 43 -8.30 -16.11 0.39
CA SER A 43 -7.88 -16.91 1.56
C SER A 43 -8.30 -18.38 1.51
N THR A 44 -9.22 -18.74 0.61
CA THR A 44 -9.58 -20.14 0.35
C THR A 44 -8.53 -20.91 -0.47
N TYR A 45 -7.60 -20.19 -1.12
CA TYR A 45 -6.62 -20.76 -2.03
C TYR A 45 -5.17 -20.40 -1.69
N PHE A 46 -4.97 -19.31 -0.96
CA PHE A 46 -3.66 -18.71 -0.68
C PHE A 46 -3.51 -18.36 0.80
N LYS A 47 -2.26 -18.35 1.28
CA LYS A 47 -1.90 -17.64 2.51
C LYS A 47 -1.82 -16.14 2.19
N ILE A 48 -2.89 -15.39 2.48
CA ILE A 48 -2.93 -13.94 2.27
C ILE A 48 -2.22 -13.24 3.42
N VAL A 49 -1.30 -12.32 3.11
CA VAL A 49 -0.64 -11.44 4.07
C VAL A 49 -0.95 -10.00 3.68
N ALA A 50 -1.89 -9.36 4.36
CA ALA A 50 -2.31 -7.99 4.10
C ALA A 50 -1.62 -7.05 5.10
N ILE A 51 -0.86 -6.08 4.60
CA ILE A 51 0.06 -5.25 5.40
C ILE A 51 -0.46 -3.82 5.47
N ASP A 52 -0.46 -3.24 6.68
CA ASP A 52 -0.54 -1.79 6.85
C ASP A 52 0.85 -1.19 6.62
N ILE A 53 1.04 -0.43 5.55
CA ILE A 53 2.31 0.27 5.34
C ILE A 53 2.57 1.28 6.45
N ARG A 54 3.86 1.60 6.72
CA ARG A 54 4.21 2.68 7.65
C ARG A 54 3.38 3.93 7.35
N GLY A 55 2.91 4.61 8.37
CA GLY A 55 2.06 5.80 8.26
C GLY A 55 0.56 5.51 8.30
N TYR A 56 0.12 4.27 8.12
CA TYR A 56 -1.30 3.90 8.06
C TYR A 56 -1.71 2.82 9.05
N GLY A 57 -3.01 2.65 9.19
CA GLY A 57 -3.65 1.61 9.97
C GLY A 57 -3.09 1.51 11.39
N ARG A 58 -2.66 0.31 11.77
CA ARG A 58 -2.07 -0.01 13.08
C ARG A 58 -0.54 0.02 13.09
N SER A 59 0.09 0.32 11.93
CA SER A 59 1.54 0.50 11.83
C SER A 59 2.00 1.82 12.43
N ASP A 60 3.29 1.90 12.79
CA ASP A 60 3.92 3.13 13.25
C ASP A 60 3.83 4.24 12.20
N LYS A 61 3.78 5.48 12.68
CA LYS A 61 3.58 6.69 11.87
C LYS A 61 4.78 7.62 11.98
N PRO A 62 5.94 7.24 11.38
CA PRO A 62 7.13 8.07 11.43
C PRO A 62 6.90 9.40 10.71
N THR A 63 7.30 10.49 11.35
CA THR A 63 7.27 11.85 10.78
C THR A 63 8.63 12.26 10.20
N THR A 64 9.67 11.51 10.50
CA THR A 64 10.99 11.68 9.89
C THR A 64 11.00 11.17 8.46
N ARG A 65 11.92 11.69 7.66
CA ARG A 65 12.06 11.31 6.25
C ARG A 65 12.43 9.82 6.12
N PHE A 66 11.76 9.15 5.18
CA PHE A 66 12.06 7.79 4.73
C PHE A 66 11.90 7.69 3.21
N SER A 67 12.39 6.63 2.64
CA SER A 67 12.38 6.35 1.20
C SER A 67 11.37 5.26 0.83
N LEU A 68 11.12 5.08 -0.47
CA LEU A 68 10.34 3.95 -0.97
C LEU A 68 11.05 2.61 -0.64
N LYS A 69 12.40 2.63 -0.61
CA LYS A 69 13.17 1.46 -0.18
C LYS A 69 12.92 1.08 1.27
N ASP A 70 12.84 2.05 2.19
CA ASP A 70 12.50 1.76 3.59
C ASP A 70 11.13 1.09 3.71
N MET A 71 10.16 1.51 2.88
CA MET A 71 8.84 0.88 2.82
C MET A 71 8.91 -0.54 2.24
N ALA A 72 9.74 -0.76 1.24
CA ALA A 72 10.00 -2.09 0.68
C ALA A 72 10.68 -3.02 1.70
N ASP A 73 11.65 -2.51 2.46
CA ASP A 73 12.33 -3.24 3.54
C ASP A 73 11.37 -3.64 4.68
N ASP A 74 10.31 -2.86 4.93
CA ASP A 74 9.24 -3.26 5.86
C ASP A 74 8.50 -4.51 5.37
N ILE A 75 8.16 -4.55 4.08
CA ILE A 75 7.48 -5.71 3.48
C ILE A 75 8.38 -6.96 3.57
N LEU A 76 9.67 -6.82 3.27
CA LEU A 76 10.64 -7.90 3.42
C LEU A 76 10.76 -8.36 4.88
N GLY A 77 10.66 -7.42 5.83
CA GLY A 77 10.62 -7.70 7.26
C GLY A 77 9.44 -8.60 7.63
N VAL A 78 8.23 -8.25 7.19
CA VAL A 78 7.03 -9.07 7.39
C VAL A 78 7.19 -10.45 6.76
N CYS A 79 7.67 -10.50 5.51
CA CYS A 79 7.91 -11.79 4.83
C CYS A 79 8.88 -12.67 5.60
N ARG A 80 9.95 -12.11 6.16
CA ARG A 80 10.93 -12.84 6.98
C ARG A 80 10.30 -13.39 8.25
N ASP A 81 9.52 -12.57 8.96
CA ASP A 81 8.86 -12.97 10.22
C ASP A 81 7.84 -14.08 10.00
N GLU A 82 7.19 -14.09 8.81
CA GLU A 82 6.23 -15.13 8.38
C GLU A 82 6.88 -16.35 7.71
N GLY A 83 8.22 -16.38 7.61
CA GLY A 83 8.95 -17.47 6.96
C GLY A 83 8.70 -17.59 5.45
N ILE A 84 8.27 -16.50 4.81
CA ILE A 84 7.95 -16.46 3.37
C ILE A 84 9.25 -16.33 2.58
N ARG A 85 9.54 -17.33 1.75
CA ARG A 85 10.69 -17.35 0.84
C ARG A 85 10.29 -17.06 -0.61
N GLU A 86 9.06 -17.37 -0.97
CA GLU A 86 8.48 -17.14 -2.28
C GLU A 86 7.05 -16.64 -2.12
N ALA A 87 6.62 -15.67 -2.93
CA ALA A 87 5.28 -15.11 -2.88
C ALA A 87 4.81 -14.55 -4.23
N VAL A 88 3.50 -14.41 -4.41
CA VAL A 88 2.91 -13.38 -5.28
C VAL A 88 2.85 -12.08 -4.49
N LEU A 89 3.11 -10.94 -5.14
CA LEU A 89 3.04 -9.63 -4.51
C LEU A 89 2.05 -8.73 -5.27
N GLY A 90 1.02 -8.28 -4.59
CA GLY A 90 0.02 -7.36 -5.11
C GLY A 90 0.11 -5.99 -4.45
N GLY A 91 0.02 -4.93 -5.23
CA GLY A 91 0.00 -3.56 -4.70
C GLY A 91 -0.90 -2.62 -5.47
N VAL A 92 -1.46 -1.63 -4.78
CA VAL A 92 -2.27 -0.56 -5.38
C VAL A 92 -1.58 0.79 -5.17
N SER A 93 -1.49 1.63 -6.20
CA SER A 93 -0.93 2.98 -6.15
C SER A 93 0.48 3.01 -5.53
N VAL A 94 0.67 3.59 -4.33
CA VAL A 94 1.95 3.53 -3.61
C VAL A 94 2.40 2.09 -3.35
N GLY A 95 1.46 1.20 -3.01
CA GLY A 95 1.73 -0.24 -2.86
C GLY A 95 2.20 -0.88 -4.16
N SER A 96 1.69 -0.45 -5.31
CA SER A 96 2.18 -0.86 -6.64
C SER A 96 3.63 -0.40 -6.87
N GLY A 97 3.98 0.82 -6.44
CA GLY A 97 5.36 1.31 -6.49
C GLY A 97 6.32 0.47 -5.62
N ILE A 98 5.89 0.10 -4.41
CA ILE A 98 6.65 -0.79 -3.53
C ILE A 98 6.81 -2.17 -4.16
N ALA A 99 5.71 -2.73 -4.70
CA ALA A 99 5.74 -4.04 -5.36
C ALA A 99 6.65 -4.06 -6.60
N LEU A 100 6.62 -3.00 -7.40
CA LEU A 100 7.51 -2.86 -8.55
C LEU A 100 8.98 -2.81 -8.12
N LEU A 101 9.32 -2.01 -7.09
CA LEU A 101 10.68 -1.95 -6.54
C LEU A 101 11.16 -3.32 -6.07
N LEU A 102 10.31 -4.03 -5.33
CA LEU A 102 10.61 -5.38 -4.84
C LEU A 102 10.75 -6.40 -5.97
N GLY A 103 9.93 -6.31 -7.01
CA GLY A 103 10.07 -7.17 -8.17
C GLY A 103 11.35 -6.94 -8.98
N LEU A 104 11.85 -5.70 -8.98
CA LEU A 104 13.13 -5.34 -9.59
C LEU A 104 14.34 -5.76 -8.75
N ASP A 105 14.25 -5.68 -7.43
CA ASP A 105 15.37 -5.91 -6.52
C ASP A 105 15.41 -7.34 -5.94
N HIS A 106 14.27 -8.06 -5.92
CA HIS A 106 14.09 -9.37 -5.28
C HIS A 106 13.27 -10.33 -6.14
N HIS A 107 13.57 -10.38 -7.45
CA HIS A 107 12.87 -11.24 -8.43
C HIS A 107 12.94 -12.74 -8.08
N GLU A 108 13.94 -13.16 -7.33
CA GLU A 108 14.07 -14.53 -6.83
C GLU A 108 13.00 -14.90 -5.80
N MET A 109 12.51 -13.91 -5.04
CA MET A 109 11.49 -14.08 -4.01
C MET A 109 10.07 -13.92 -4.58
N PHE A 110 9.85 -12.92 -5.42
CA PHE A 110 8.52 -12.62 -5.94
C PHE A 110 8.28 -13.27 -7.29
N LYS A 111 7.43 -14.31 -7.33
CA LYS A 111 7.17 -15.14 -8.53
C LYS A 111 6.17 -14.52 -9.50
N ALA A 112 5.37 -13.58 -9.04
CA ALA A 112 4.49 -12.76 -9.87
C ALA A 112 4.17 -11.44 -9.17
N LEU A 113 3.90 -10.40 -9.97
CA LEU A 113 3.43 -9.10 -9.49
C LEU A 113 2.02 -8.80 -9.99
N ILE A 114 1.22 -8.15 -9.16
CA ILE A 114 -0.07 -7.55 -9.55
C ILE A 114 0.01 -6.05 -9.20
N LEU A 115 0.12 -5.21 -10.23
CA LEU A 115 0.30 -3.76 -10.09
C LEU A 115 -0.99 -3.05 -10.48
N VAL A 116 -1.67 -2.43 -9.52
CA VAL A 116 -2.97 -1.79 -9.74
C VAL A 116 -2.83 -0.28 -9.57
N GLY A 117 -3.24 0.50 -10.58
CA GLY A 117 -3.28 1.97 -10.54
C GLY A 117 -1.93 2.62 -10.18
N GLY A 118 -0.82 2.01 -10.62
CA GLY A 118 0.53 2.45 -10.32
C GLY A 118 1.22 3.11 -11.51
N ASN A 119 2.39 3.65 -11.25
CA ASN A 119 3.32 4.14 -12.26
C ASN A 119 4.76 3.80 -11.85
N SER A 120 5.70 3.90 -12.78
CA SER A 120 7.13 3.61 -12.54
C SER A 120 7.91 4.81 -12.01
N GLY A 121 7.41 6.03 -12.21
CA GLY A 121 8.08 7.28 -11.85
C GLY A 121 7.31 8.12 -10.84
N GLY A 122 7.84 9.29 -10.51
CA GLY A 122 7.17 10.28 -9.69
C GLY A 122 5.82 10.69 -10.30
N GLY A 123 4.78 10.78 -9.49
CA GLY A 123 3.44 11.14 -9.93
C GLY A 123 3.19 12.65 -9.86
N GLY A 124 2.19 13.12 -10.60
CA GLY A 124 1.60 14.45 -10.39
C GLY A 124 0.88 14.55 -9.05
N PHE A 125 0.50 15.77 -8.66
CA PHE A 125 -0.30 16.08 -7.46
C PHE A 125 0.38 15.81 -6.09
N ILE A 126 1.68 15.46 -6.05
CA ILE A 126 2.38 15.17 -4.78
C ILE A 126 2.32 16.35 -3.82
N GLU A 127 2.67 17.54 -4.27
CA GLU A 127 2.63 18.76 -3.43
C GLU A 127 1.21 19.10 -3.00
N GLU A 128 0.22 18.94 -3.86
CA GLU A 128 -1.20 19.14 -3.53
C GLU A 128 -1.65 18.17 -2.43
N ARG A 129 -1.32 16.88 -2.54
CA ARG A 129 -1.61 15.87 -1.51
C ARG A 129 -0.92 16.19 -0.19
N ILE A 130 0.35 16.58 -0.23
CA ILE A 130 1.09 16.99 0.97
C ILE A 130 0.40 18.17 1.65
N LEU A 131 0.06 19.22 0.90
CA LEU A 131 -0.63 20.40 1.44
C LEU A 131 -2.02 20.04 1.98
N GLY A 132 -2.77 19.20 1.29
CA GLY A 132 -4.07 18.70 1.73
C GLY A 132 -4.00 18.07 3.12
N TYR A 133 -3.12 17.10 3.31
CA TYR A 133 -2.98 16.41 4.60
C TYR A 133 -2.32 17.25 5.71
N THR A 134 -1.41 18.18 5.37
CA THR A 134 -0.67 18.94 6.38
C THR A 134 -1.27 20.32 6.70
N LYS A 135 -2.00 20.96 5.78
CA LYS A 135 -2.56 22.31 5.94
C LYS A 135 -4.08 22.32 6.05
N ILE A 136 -4.79 21.59 5.18
CA ILE A 136 -6.26 21.48 5.26
C ILE A 136 -6.62 20.53 6.43
N GLY A 137 -5.83 19.48 6.63
CA GLY A 137 -5.98 18.52 7.71
C GLY A 137 -6.77 17.27 7.29
N ILE A 138 -6.55 16.19 8.02
CA ILE A 138 -7.09 14.86 7.72
C ILE A 138 -8.61 14.89 7.63
N GLU A 139 -9.28 15.40 8.66
CA GLU A 139 -10.74 15.38 8.78
C GLU A 139 -11.47 15.97 7.56
N LYS A 140 -10.90 16.99 6.93
CA LYS A 140 -11.52 17.64 5.76
C LYS A 140 -11.00 17.09 4.45
N TYR A 141 -9.70 16.83 4.38
CA TYR A 141 -9.06 16.48 3.12
C TYR A 141 -9.17 14.99 2.79
N HIS A 142 -9.24 14.11 3.79
CA HIS A 142 -9.28 12.67 3.55
C HIS A 142 -10.53 12.26 2.76
N ILE A 143 -11.72 12.73 3.16
CA ILE A 143 -12.95 12.41 2.43
C ILE A 143 -12.91 12.93 0.99
N GLN A 144 -12.42 14.17 0.78
CA GLN A 144 -12.24 14.73 -0.56
C GLN A 144 -11.31 13.84 -1.39
N HIS A 145 -10.17 13.45 -0.84
CA HIS A 145 -9.22 12.58 -1.52
C HIS A 145 -9.82 11.21 -1.88
N LEU A 146 -10.59 10.60 -0.97
CA LEU A 146 -11.28 9.34 -1.23
C LEU A 146 -12.30 9.45 -2.39
N GLU A 147 -13.07 10.54 -2.43
CA GLU A 147 -14.06 10.78 -3.48
C GLU A 147 -13.41 10.99 -4.85
N GLU A 148 -12.22 11.58 -4.91
CA GLU A 148 -11.46 11.76 -6.15
C GLU A 148 -10.91 10.45 -6.75
N LEU A 149 -10.83 9.37 -5.95
CA LEU A 149 -10.31 8.07 -6.39
C LEU A 149 -11.37 7.16 -7.00
N VAL A 150 -12.63 7.58 -7.02
CA VAL A 150 -13.76 6.80 -7.50
C VAL A 150 -14.58 7.57 -8.51
N SER A 151 -15.45 6.86 -9.26
CA SER A 151 -16.37 7.55 -10.17
C SER A 151 -17.34 8.46 -9.39
N PRO A 152 -17.80 9.59 -9.98
CA PRO A 152 -18.71 10.53 -9.30
C PRO A 152 -20.04 9.90 -8.83
N GLU A 153 -20.43 8.78 -9.43
CA GLU A 153 -21.66 8.08 -9.06
C GLU A 153 -21.46 7.11 -7.88
N PHE A 154 -20.24 6.64 -7.66
CA PHE A 154 -19.95 5.65 -6.62
C PHE A 154 -20.30 6.14 -5.20
N PRO A 155 -19.92 7.34 -4.76
CA PRO A 155 -20.28 7.88 -3.44
C PRO A 155 -21.80 8.01 -3.22
N LYS A 156 -22.59 8.09 -4.30
CA LYS A 156 -24.06 8.19 -4.24
C LYS A 156 -24.73 6.84 -3.94
N THR A 157 -24.05 5.74 -4.17
CA THR A 157 -24.55 4.39 -3.89
C THR A 157 -24.50 4.06 -2.38
N LYS A 158 -25.31 3.09 -1.94
CA LYS A 158 -25.25 2.59 -0.56
C LYS A 158 -23.88 1.97 -0.25
N LEU A 159 -23.35 1.19 -1.20
CA LEU A 159 -22.04 0.54 -1.04
C LEU A 159 -20.91 1.57 -0.99
N GLY A 160 -20.93 2.56 -1.89
CA GLY A 160 -19.91 3.61 -1.93
C GLY A 160 -19.85 4.39 -0.62
N ARG A 161 -21.00 4.85 -0.11
CA ARG A 161 -21.06 5.53 1.18
C ARG A 161 -20.54 4.66 2.33
N TYR A 162 -20.94 3.39 2.39
CA TYR A 162 -20.46 2.47 3.41
C TYR A 162 -18.93 2.31 3.37
N LEU A 163 -18.36 2.06 2.18
CA LEU A 163 -16.92 1.85 2.04
C LEU A 163 -16.11 3.12 2.33
N LEU A 164 -16.52 4.26 1.80
CA LEU A 164 -15.82 5.53 2.04
C LEU A 164 -15.85 5.90 3.53
N ASN A 165 -17.01 5.77 4.20
CA ASN A 165 -17.14 6.04 5.62
C ASN A 165 -16.27 5.08 6.46
N THR A 166 -16.16 3.81 6.07
CA THR A 166 -15.30 2.84 6.77
C THR A 166 -13.84 3.30 6.85
N PHE A 167 -13.33 4.01 5.83
CA PHE A 167 -11.97 4.56 5.85
C PHE A 167 -11.90 5.88 6.63
N VAL A 168 -12.89 6.75 6.51
CA VAL A 168 -12.95 8.02 7.26
C VAL A 168 -13.04 7.79 8.78
N GLU A 169 -13.71 6.77 9.23
CA GLU A 169 -13.79 6.39 10.66
C GLU A 169 -12.40 6.15 11.30
N ARG A 170 -11.37 5.96 10.49
CA ARG A 170 -9.97 5.78 10.94
C ARG A 170 -9.15 7.06 11.01
N ASP A 171 -9.71 8.19 10.62
CA ASP A 171 -9.01 9.49 10.61
C ASP A 171 -8.30 9.83 11.93
N PRO A 172 -8.86 9.55 13.13
CA PRO A 172 -8.18 9.83 14.39
C PRO A 172 -6.85 9.08 14.57
N TRP A 173 -6.62 8.03 13.80
CA TRP A 173 -5.39 7.22 13.86
C TRP A 173 -4.36 7.63 12.82
N LEU A 174 -4.70 8.54 11.93
CA LEU A 174 -3.81 9.01 10.87
C LEU A 174 -2.91 10.16 11.37
N SER A 175 -1.81 10.36 10.68
CA SER A 175 -0.89 11.48 10.86
C SER A 175 -0.64 12.14 9.52
N GLY A 176 -1.10 13.38 9.35
CA GLY A 176 -0.92 14.13 8.10
C GLY A 176 0.55 14.28 7.73
N GLU A 177 1.45 14.48 8.71
CA GLU A 177 2.89 14.56 8.45
C GLU A 177 3.46 13.21 8.01
N SER A 178 3.04 12.10 8.63
CA SER A 178 3.49 10.78 8.20
C SER A 178 3.02 10.44 6.78
N ILE A 179 1.77 10.79 6.45
CA ILE A 179 1.22 10.65 5.09
C ILE A 179 2.02 11.51 4.08
N ALA A 180 2.38 12.73 4.45
CA ALA A 180 3.21 13.60 3.62
C ALA A 180 4.58 12.96 3.32
N GLN A 181 5.20 12.27 4.29
CA GLN A 181 6.46 11.55 4.06
C GLN A 181 6.29 10.41 3.03
N ILE A 182 5.15 9.71 3.03
CA ILE A 182 4.87 8.65 2.04
C ILE A 182 4.79 9.25 0.63
N PHE A 183 4.10 10.38 0.45
CA PHE A 183 4.06 11.06 -0.85
C PHE A 183 5.44 11.52 -1.31
N ARG A 184 6.27 12.07 -0.40
CA ARG A 184 7.66 12.46 -0.70
C ARG A 184 8.51 11.25 -1.09
N ALA A 185 8.41 10.14 -0.36
CA ALA A 185 9.12 8.89 -0.65
C ALA A 185 8.77 8.36 -2.05
N ARG A 186 7.47 8.34 -2.38
CA ARG A 186 7.00 7.89 -3.69
C ARG A 186 7.43 8.84 -4.81
N GLY A 187 7.27 10.15 -4.60
CA GLY A 187 7.62 11.18 -5.58
C GLY A 187 9.11 11.29 -5.88
N GLY A 188 9.95 10.95 -4.91
CA GLY A 188 11.41 10.95 -5.06
C GLY A 188 11.97 9.71 -5.78
N THR A 189 11.10 8.79 -6.25
CA THR A 189 11.55 7.52 -6.84
C THR A 189 11.08 7.38 -8.29
N ASP A 190 12.02 7.20 -9.21
CA ASP A 190 11.75 6.87 -10.61
C ASP A 190 12.46 5.56 -11.00
N MET A 191 11.68 4.57 -11.39
CA MET A 191 12.14 3.24 -11.78
C MET A 191 12.02 3.00 -13.30
N THR A 192 11.65 4.02 -14.08
CA THR A 192 11.34 3.88 -15.51
C THR A 192 12.51 3.29 -16.28
N ALA A 193 13.72 3.75 -16.03
CA ALA A 193 14.92 3.24 -16.69
C ALA A 193 15.25 1.77 -16.35
N ARG A 194 14.68 1.23 -15.27
CA ARG A 194 14.89 -0.15 -14.80
C ARG A 194 13.84 -1.13 -15.29
N LEU A 195 12.74 -0.68 -15.91
CA LEU A 195 11.63 -1.55 -16.32
C LEU A 195 12.06 -2.67 -17.26
N SER A 196 13.07 -2.43 -18.13
CA SER A 196 13.61 -3.45 -19.04
C SER A 196 14.30 -4.62 -18.32
N SER A 197 14.65 -4.46 -17.04
CA SER A 197 15.23 -5.54 -16.21
C SER A 197 14.19 -6.31 -15.39
N LEU A 198 12.92 -5.93 -15.46
CA LEU A 198 11.85 -6.64 -14.76
C LEU A 198 11.60 -7.99 -15.45
N SER A 199 12.02 -9.07 -14.81
CA SER A 199 11.89 -10.45 -15.31
C SER A 199 10.70 -11.22 -14.70
N VAL A 200 10.07 -10.65 -13.68
CA VAL A 200 8.96 -11.27 -12.96
C VAL A 200 7.66 -11.15 -13.78
N PRO A 201 6.89 -12.24 -13.99
CA PRO A 201 5.57 -12.16 -14.58
C PRO A 201 4.71 -11.11 -13.89
N THR A 202 4.18 -10.15 -14.66
CA THR A 202 3.52 -8.97 -14.08
C THR A 202 2.18 -8.73 -14.73
N LEU A 203 1.11 -8.69 -13.92
CA LEU A 203 -0.21 -8.23 -14.30
C LEU A 203 -0.33 -6.75 -13.95
N VAL A 204 -0.63 -5.91 -14.95
CA VAL A 204 -0.92 -4.49 -14.74
C VAL A 204 -2.41 -4.24 -14.92
N ILE A 205 -3.03 -3.62 -13.93
CA ILE A 205 -4.45 -3.22 -13.95
C ILE A 205 -4.48 -1.70 -13.79
N ASN A 206 -5.05 -1.02 -14.80
CA ASN A 206 -5.17 0.44 -14.79
C ASN A 206 -6.55 0.85 -15.30
N GLY A 207 -7.10 1.92 -14.75
CA GLY A 207 -8.38 2.51 -15.13
C GLY A 207 -8.21 3.89 -15.78
#